data_ade321e678b8c24810aa0bb0227c7b23
#
_entry.id   ade321e678b8c24810aa0bb0227c7b23
#
_cell.length_a   1.000
_cell.length_b   1.000
_cell.length_c   1.000
_cell.angle_alpha   90.00
_cell.angle_beta   90.00
_cell.angle_gamma   90.00
#
_symmetry.space_group_name_H-M   'P 1'
#
loop_
_entity.id
_entity.type
_entity.pdbx_description
1 polymer ?
#
loop_
_entity_poly.entity_id
_entity_poly.type
_entity_poly.pdbx_seq_one_letter_code
_entity_poly.pdbx_strand_id
1 'polypeptide(L)'
;RIRAEQKENPITVFLDATTRIQGSNLNWEEGSDFVELTGDVIIDHPAGRFMAARARVLTGASRCILDGGLEGILQGPATGESNALGPEGGHEWLVEADRAEFAFGSGSLKELKATHTEGRSVVIREQRKGGATLRGDSLTWNADSRELQITSTSEKQCTFAEGENRITSNSIAFTANSPMLIFRDAVEAELIEWPEGRRNNSRRWLGDGARGQIRADELSLVWDALQRLDTLKASAAETPLEMNIEGEVRLSVKGSELSWRGQEGVLELMGAGRQEIHLVDRARLWADHLVLSTLLGQASGLGAVRGQFLRPGEPDDFLELNCDELIAQFAEKVLPQDSENSKSGSRRWGEISAVRSLGSEDRPVQIEDKNLRAEGQEFLWNAKEDTFRFQGPGRQKVEVASDDSLPGFIDASQITINRGESNILLEGQAKASIYLASNPGEMGEQSENPLIWTLDAQRIQSEVDLESTPIRLKSVEGKGGVVLLQEQGQLEFRGQLFRWDQKQQRLTLTS
;
A
#
# COMPACT_ATOMS: atom_id res chain seq x y z
N ARG A 1 -53.13 -18.65 -35.77
CA ARG A 1 -52.89 -17.40 -35.02
C ARG A 1 -53.88 -17.28 -33.90
N ILE A 2 -53.42 -17.18 -32.65
CA ILE A 2 -54.23 -16.93 -31.46
C ILE A 2 -53.97 -15.51 -30.99
N ARG A 3 -55.02 -14.74 -30.79
CA ARG A 3 -54.94 -13.44 -30.10
C ARG A 3 -55.94 -13.49 -28.96
N ALA A 4 -55.48 -13.13 -27.76
CA ALA A 4 -56.32 -12.95 -26.60
C ALA A 4 -56.05 -11.58 -26.01
N GLU A 5 -57.13 -10.87 -25.66
CA GLU A 5 -57.08 -9.59 -24.97
C GLU A 5 -58.04 -9.69 -23.77
N GLN A 6 -57.59 -9.28 -22.61
CA GLN A 6 -58.36 -9.37 -21.40
C GLN A 6 -58.32 -8.05 -20.63
N LYS A 7 -59.49 -7.51 -20.31
CA LYS A 7 -59.60 -6.18 -19.70
C LYS A 7 -59.61 -6.21 -18.17
N GLU A 8 -60.05 -7.33 -17.56
CA GLU A 8 -60.21 -7.39 -16.10
C GLU A 8 -59.26 -8.34 -15.39
N ASN A 9 -58.74 -9.38 -16.06
CA ASN A 9 -57.76 -10.30 -15.47
C ASN A 9 -56.61 -10.52 -16.43
N PRO A 10 -55.33 -10.53 -15.95
CA PRO A 10 -54.17 -10.74 -16.83
C PRO A 10 -54.18 -12.15 -17.41
N ILE A 11 -53.76 -12.27 -18.67
CA ILE A 11 -53.46 -13.55 -19.30
C ILE A 11 -52.20 -14.13 -18.66
N THR A 12 -52.28 -15.39 -18.22
CA THR A 12 -51.18 -16.05 -17.54
C THR A 12 -50.61 -17.17 -18.41
N VAL A 13 -49.29 -17.17 -18.59
CA VAL A 13 -48.52 -18.24 -19.23
C VAL A 13 -47.58 -18.85 -18.19
N PHE A 14 -47.59 -20.17 -18.05
CA PHE A 14 -46.66 -20.91 -17.21
C PHE A 14 -45.51 -21.43 -18.05
N LEU A 15 -44.30 -21.04 -17.74
CA LEU A 15 -43.10 -21.50 -18.39
C LEU A 15 -42.67 -22.86 -17.83
N ASP A 16 -42.81 -22.99 -16.51
CA ASP A 16 -42.62 -24.22 -15.73
C ASP A 16 -43.52 -24.20 -14.48
N ALA A 17 -43.31 -25.12 -13.55
CA ALA A 17 -44.12 -25.21 -12.32
C ALA A 17 -44.00 -24.02 -11.37
N THR A 18 -42.90 -23.22 -11.52
CA THR A 18 -42.55 -22.13 -10.59
C THR A 18 -42.55 -20.77 -11.25
N THR A 19 -42.48 -20.71 -12.59
CA THR A 19 -42.36 -19.47 -13.36
C THR A 19 -43.69 -19.11 -14.01
N ARG A 20 -44.27 -17.98 -13.60
CA ARG A 20 -45.53 -17.43 -14.11
C ARG A 20 -45.26 -16.10 -14.80
N ILE A 21 -45.78 -15.95 -16.03
CA ILE A 21 -45.73 -14.73 -16.83
C ILE A 21 -47.13 -14.22 -17.05
N GLN A 22 -47.42 -12.97 -16.74
CA GLN A 22 -48.69 -12.32 -16.88
C GLN A 22 -48.60 -11.13 -17.84
N GLY A 23 -49.65 -10.87 -18.59
CA GLY A 23 -49.74 -9.69 -19.48
C GLY A 23 -51.20 -9.45 -19.88
N SER A 24 -51.50 -8.26 -20.42
CA SER A 24 -52.85 -7.90 -20.86
C SER A 24 -53.22 -8.47 -22.24
N ASN A 25 -52.26 -8.62 -23.11
CA ASN A 25 -52.49 -9.13 -24.48
C ASN A 25 -51.56 -10.29 -24.78
N LEU A 26 -52.04 -11.31 -25.46
CA LEU A 26 -51.27 -12.44 -25.95
C LEU A 26 -51.40 -12.53 -27.47
N ASN A 27 -50.29 -12.72 -28.16
CA ASN A 27 -50.23 -12.98 -29.58
C ASN A 27 -49.37 -14.24 -29.85
N TRP A 28 -49.93 -15.22 -30.49
CA TRP A 28 -49.24 -16.42 -30.95
C TRP A 28 -49.64 -16.75 -32.39
N GLU A 29 -48.68 -17.15 -33.17
CA GLU A 29 -48.88 -17.57 -34.57
C GLU A 29 -48.36 -18.99 -34.75
N GLU A 30 -49.13 -19.85 -35.39
CA GLU A 30 -48.76 -21.21 -35.67
C GLU A 30 -47.45 -21.24 -36.50
N GLY A 31 -46.48 -22.05 -36.06
CA GLY A 31 -45.14 -22.08 -36.63
C GLY A 31 -44.17 -21.02 -36.06
N SER A 32 -44.65 -20.18 -35.13
CA SER A 32 -43.80 -19.25 -34.39
C SER A 32 -43.08 -19.96 -33.23
N ASP A 33 -41.80 -19.69 -33.12
CA ASP A 33 -40.97 -20.24 -32.02
C ASP A 33 -41.22 -19.54 -30.68
N PHE A 34 -42.09 -18.54 -30.60
CA PHE A 34 -42.40 -17.79 -29.39
C PHE A 34 -43.87 -17.40 -29.24
N VAL A 35 -44.24 -17.19 -27.98
CA VAL A 35 -45.50 -16.53 -27.57
C VAL A 35 -45.15 -15.12 -27.12
N GLU A 36 -45.85 -14.10 -27.64
CA GLU A 36 -45.66 -12.71 -27.25
C GLU A 36 -46.77 -12.27 -26.29
N LEU A 37 -46.34 -11.69 -25.15
CA LEU A 37 -47.19 -11.00 -24.20
C LEU A 37 -46.87 -9.51 -24.18
N THR A 38 -47.89 -8.66 -24.10
CA THR A 38 -47.73 -7.20 -24.03
C THR A 38 -48.70 -6.60 -23.02
N GLY A 39 -48.36 -5.39 -22.53
CA GLY A 39 -49.17 -4.63 -21.58
C GLY A 39 -48.95 -5.11 -20.14
N ASP A 40 -48.16 -4.33 -19.41
CA ASP A 40 -47.81 -4.55 -18.00
C ASP A 40 -47.39 -5.99 -17.72
N VAL A 41 -46.41 -6.45 -18.46
CA VAL A 41 -45.93 -7.83 -18.31
C VAL A 41 -45.18 -7.98 -16.99
N ILE A 42 -45.58 -9.03 -16.23
CA ILE A 42 -44.97 -9.40 -14.96
C ILE A 42 -44.48 -10.84 -15.04
N ILE A 43 -43.23 -11.08 -14.68
CA ILE A 43 -42.69 -12.41 -14.41
C ILE A 43 -42.56 -12.58 -12.90
N ASP A 44 -43.23 -13.59 -12.36
CA ASP A 44 -43.05 -14.06 -10.99
C ASP A 44 -42.26 -15.38 -11.00
N HIS A 45 -41.14 -15.41 -10.32
CA HIS A 45 -40.28 -16.57 -10.14
C HIS A 45 -39.69 -16.56 -8.72
N PRO A 46 -39.37 -17.70 -8.09
CA PRO A 46 -38.78 -17.73 -6.76
C PRO A 46 -37.46 -16.92 -6.61
N ALA A 47 -36.70 -16.72 -7.70
CA ALA A 47 -35.51 -15.90 -7.72
C ALA A 47 -35.78 -14.40 -7.86
N GLY A 48 -37.05 -13.98 -8.09
CA GLY A 48 -37.35 -12.57 -8.23
C GLY A 48 -38.63 -12.28 -8.99
N ARG A 49 -38.96 -11.00 -9.03
CA ARG A 49 -40.12 -10.46 -9.78
C ARG A 49 -39.62 -9.40 -10.75
N PHE A 50 -40.05 -9.50 -12.01
CA PHE A 50 -39.63 -8.62 -13.08
C PHE A 50 -40.82 -8.04 -13.83
N MET A 51 -40.74 -6.78 -14.21
CA MET A 51 -41.76 -6.06 -14.97
C MET A 51 -41.16 -5.51 -16.26
N ALA A 52 -41.94 -5.56 -17.36
CA ALA A 52 -41.55 -5.00 -18.64
C ALA A 52 -42.80 -4.66 -19.51
N ALA A 53 -42.60 -3.89 -20.58
CA ALA A 53 -43.72 -3.63 -21.51
C ALA A 53 -44.05 -4.85 -22.38
N ARG A 54 -43.09 -5.74 -22.65
CA ARG A 54 -43.24 -6.90 -23.54
C ARG A 54 -42.41 -8.08 -23.05
N ALA A 55 -42.99 -9.29 -23.22
CA ALA A 55 -42.27 -10.57 -23.07
C ALA A 55 -42.45 -11.44 -24.30
N ARG A 56 -41.35 -12.08 -24.73
CA ARG A 56 -41.35 -13.17 -25.72
C ARG A 56 -40.93 -14.45 -25.02
N VAL A 57 -41.82 -15.38 -24.94
CA VAL A 57 -41.62 -16.71 -24.35
C VAL A 57 -41.25 -17.68 -25.45
N LEU A 58 -40.03 -18.19 -25.48
CA LEU A 58 -39.54 -19.12 -26.48
C LEU A 58 -40.07 -20.53 -26.19
N THR A 59 -40.93 -21.05 -27.09
CA THR A 59 -41.53 -22.38 -26.95
C THR A 59 -40.47 -23.47 -27.13
N GLY A 60 -40.30 -24.33 -26.12
CA GLY A 60 -39.34 -25.43 -26.15
C GLY A 60 -37.95 -25.14 -25.66
N ALA A 61 -37.58 -23.88 -25.35
CA ALA A 61 -36.24 -23.49 -24.90
C ALA A 61 -36.21 -23.05 -23.43
N SER A 62 -37.33 -23.03 -22.71
CA SER A 62 -37.43 -22.50 -21.32
C SER A 62 -36.75 -21.12 -21.17
N ARG A 63 -36.92 -20.26 -22.19
CA ARG A 63 -36.33 -18.91 -22.24
C ARG A 63 -37.43 -17.86 -22.37
N CYS A 64 -37.15 -16.69 -21.79
CA CYS A 64 -37.98 -15.51 -21.91
C CYS A 64 -37.15 -14.27 -22.19
N ILE A 65 -37.57 -13.45 -23.12
CA ILE A 65 -36.96 -12.15 -23.44
C ILE A 65 -37.96 -11.07 -23.03
N LEU A 66 -37.53 -10.15 -22.19
CA LEU A 66 -38.22 -8.93 -21.81
C LEU A 66 -37.65 -7.74 -22.56
N ASP A 67 -38.55 -6.91 -23.11
CA ASP A 67 -38.21 -5.69 -23.85
C ASP A 67 -39.09 -4.51 -23.37
N GLY A 68 -38.54 -3.28 -23.52
CA GLY A 68 -39.30 -2.06 -23.31
C GLY A 68 -39.30 -1.54 -21.87
N GLY A 69 -38.15 -1.58 -21.25
CA GLY A 69 -37.89 -1.13 -19.88
C GLY A 69 -38.16 -2.24 -18.87
N LEU A 70 -37.08 -2.87 -18.44
CA LEU A 70 -37.08 -3.85 -17.36
C LEU A 70 -36.89 -3.16 -16.03
N GLU A 71 -37.75 -3.42 -15.10
CA GLU A 71 -37.53 -3.19 -13.68
C GLU A 71 -37.81 -4.50 -12.94
N GLY A 72 -36.85 -4.95 -12.12
CA GLY A 72 -37.04 -6.22 -11.45
C GLY A 72 -36.31 -6.29 -10.13
N ILE A 73 -36.86 -7.08 -9.23
CA ILE A 73 -36.26 -7.38 -7.93
C ILE A 73 -35.70 -8.79 -8.00
N LEU A 74 -34.37 -8.91 -7.92
CA LEU A 74 -33.69 -10.17 -7.70
C LEU A 74 -33.63 -10.46 -6.20
N GLN A 75 -34.12 -11.62 -5.81
CA GLN A 75 -33.97 -12.12 -4.44
C GLN A 75 -32.75 -13.03 -4.37
N GLY A 76 -31.86 -12.77 -3.43
CA GLY A 76 -30.79 -13.71 -3.12
C GLY A 76 -31.36 -15.06 -2.67
N PRO A 77 -30.64 -16.18 -2.91
CA PRO A 77 -31.13 -17.50 -2.49
C PRO A 77 -31.41 -17.52 -0.98
N ALA A 78 -32.63 -17.94 -0.61
CA ALA A 78 -33.13 -18.04 0.78
C ALA A 78 -32.41 -19.11 1.64
N THR A 79 -31.30 -19.65 1.19
CA THR A 79 -30.53 -20.65 1.93
C THR A 79 -29.57 -19.94 2.86
N GLY A 80 -29.67 -20.22 4.16
CA GLY A 80 -28.91 -19.62 5.28
C GLY A 80 -27.39 -19.65 5.24
N GLU A 81 -26.81 -19.61 4.05
CA GLU A 81 -25.40 -19.37 3.81
C GLU A 81 -25.22 -17.88 3.50
N SER A 82 -24.45 -17.20 4.29
CA SER A 82 -24.12 -15.78 4.19
C SER A 82 -23.74 -15.40 2.75
N ASN A 83 -24.61 -14.64 2.10
CA ASN A 83 -24.32 -14.10 0.78
C ASN A 83 -23.25 -13.01 0.89
N ALA A 84 -22.31 -13.06 0.01
CA ALA A 84 -21.12 -12.23 -0.04
C ALA A 84 -21.38 -10.71 -0.17
N LEU A 85 -22.56 -10.27 -0.51
CA LEU A 85 -22.94 -8.86 -0.55
C LEU A 85 -23.96 -8.47 0.53
N GLY A 86 -24.27 -9.35 1.52
CA GLY A 86 -25.20 -9.01 2.57
C GLY A 86 -25.09 -9.87 3.82
N PRO A 87 -25.25 -9.30 5.03
CA PRO A 87 -25.44 -10.06 6.25
C PRO A 87 -26.79 -10.79 6.24
N GLU A 88 -26.91 -11.73 7.15
CA GLU A 88 -28.08 -12.55 7.44
C GLU A 88 -29.42 -11.90 7.09
N GLY A 89 -30.04 -12.33 5.98
CA GLY A 89 -31.37 -11.87 5.54
C GLY A 89 -31.33 -11.39 4.09
N GLY A 90 -31.95 -12.13 3.19
CA GLY A 90 -31.94 -11.95 1.75
C GLY A 90 -32.04 -10.49 1.30
N HIS A 91 -30.92 -9.97 0.77
CA HIS A 91 -30.91 -8.64 0.18
C HIS A 91 -31.63 -8.68 -1.15
N GLU A 92 -32.53 -7.73 -1.32
CA GLU A 92 -33.22 -7.49 -2.58
C GLU A 92 -32.38 -6.55 -3.43
N TRP A 93 -32.17 -6.92 -4.70
CA TRP A 93 -31.45 -6.13 -5.68
C TRP A 93 -32.43 -5.65 -6.74
N LEU A 94 -32.59 -4.36 -6.87
CA LEU A 94 -33.29 -3.75 -7.98
C LEU A 94 -32.44 -3.79 -9.23
N VAL A 95 -32.94 -4.34 -10.33
CA VAL A 95 -32.31 -4.37 -11.65
C VAL A 95 -33.11 -3.53 -12.61
N GLU A 96 -32.49 -2.58 -13.27
CA GLU A 96 -33.07 -1.74 -14.32
C GLU A 96 -32.29 -1.95 -15.63
N ALA A 97 -33.01 -2.24 -16.74
CA ALA A 97 -32.42 -2.42 -18.06
C ALA A 97 -33.47 -2.12 -19.17
N ASP A 98 -33.08 -2.02 -20.43
CA ASP A 98 -34.04 -1.94 -21.54
C ASP A 98 -34.49 -3.30 -22.01
N ARG A 99 -33.61 -4.28 -21.92
CA ARG A 99 -33.88 -5.66 -22.35
C ARG A 99 -33.22 -6.64 -21.40
N ALA A 100 -33.91 -7.74 -21.14
CA ALA A 100 -33.31 -8.88 -20.44
C ALA A 100 -33.70 -10.21 -21.09
N GLU A 101 -32.80 -11.16 -21.07
CA GLU A 101 -33.00 -12.55 -21.50
C GLU A 101 -32.79 -13.46 -20.29
N PHE A 102 -33.79 -14.30 -20.02
CA PHE A 102 -33.80 -15.26 -18.92
C PHE A 102 -33.81 -16.68 -19.48
N ALA A 103 -32.96 -17.53 -18.93
CA ALA A 103 -33.00 -18.97 -19.14
C ALA A 103 -33.35 -19.66 -17.84
N PHE A 104 -34.39 -20.50 -17.86
CA PHE A 104 -34.86 -21.26 -16.70
C PHE A 104 -34.55 -22.74 -16.88
N GLY A 105 -34.36 -23.48 -15.79
CA GLY A 105 -34.18 -24.92 -15.84
C GLY A 105 -34.57 -25.56 -14.51
N SER A 106 -35.45 -26.58 -14.54
CA SER A 106 -35.89 -27.34 -13.37
C SER A 106 -36.41 -26.47 -12.22
N GLY A 107 -37.13 -25.36 -12.54
CA GLY A 107 -37.65 -24.45 -11.54
C GLY A 107 -36.65 -23.44 -10.95
N SER A 108 -35.49 -23.28 -11.56
CA SER A 108 -34.49 -22.30 -11.14
C SER A 108 -34.06 -21.40 -12.30
N LEU A 109 -33.75 -20.15 -12.01
CA LEU A 109 -33.08 -19.24 -12.95
C LEU A 109 -31.66 -19.75 -13.20
N LYS A 110 -31.34 -20.04 -14.47
CA LYS A 110 -30.01 -20.53 -14.89
C LYS A 110 -29.13 -19.41 -15.39
N GLU A 111 -29.69 -18.55 -16.22
CA GLU A 111 -28.96 -17.40 -16.77
C GLU A 111 -29.87 -16.18 -16.81
N LEU A 112 -29.25 -15.02 -16.57
CA LEU A 112 -29.85 -13.71 -16.84
C LEU A 112 -28.83 -12.90 -17.64
N LYS A 113 -29.28 -12.35 -18.77
CA LYS A 113 -28.53 -11.33 -19.53
C LYS A 113 -29.41 -10.09 -19.60
N ALA A 114 -28.86 -8.96 -19.15
CA ALA A 114 -29.55 -7.68 -19.26
C ALA A 114 -28.66 -6.69 -20.04
N THR A 115 -29.29 -5.89 -20.88
CA THR A 115 -28.59 -4.88 -21.71
C THR A 115 -29.42 -3.61 -21.78
N HIS A 116 -28.73 -2.50 -22.02
CA HIS A 116 -29.35 -1.23 -22.35
C HIS A 116 -29.10 -0.91 -23.82
N THR A 117 -29.99 -0.16 -24.41
CA THR A 117 -29.82 0.47 -25.71
C THR A 117 -28.93 1.72 -25.58
N GLU A 118 -28.41 2.23 -26.70
CA GLU A 118 -27.47 3.35 -26.72
C GLU A 118 -27.79 4.49 -25.73
N GLY A 119 -26.78 4.83 -24.95
CA GLY A 119 -26.78 6.02 -24.07
C GLY A 119 -27.20 5.79 -22.63
N ARG A 120 -27.78 4.65 -22.27
CA ARG A 120 -28.16 4.31 -20.90
C ARG A 120 -27.28 3.17 -20.35
N SER A 121 -27.41 2.86 -19.08
CA SER A 121 -26.66 1.79 -18.41
C SER A 121 -27.62 0.83 -17.71
N VAL A 122 -27.29 -0.46 -17.71
CA VAL A 122 -27.87 -1.41 -16.78
C VAL A 122 -27.48 -0.98 -15.36
N VAL A 123 -28.46 -0.92 -14.47
CA VAL A 123 -28.26 -0.49 -13.09
C VAL A 123 -28.69 -1.61 -12.16
N ILE A 124 -27.86 -1.94 -11.20
CA ILE A 124 -28.21 -2.81 -10.08
C ILE A 124 -28.04 -2.01 -8.79
N ARG A 125 -29.07 -2.01 -7.95
CA ARG A 125 -29.04 -1.32 -6.65
C ARG A 125 -29.46 -2.26 -5.54
N GLU A 126 -28.69 -2.30 -4.50
CA GLU A 126 -29.08 -2.93 -3.26
C GLU A 126 -30.20 -2.11 -2.55
N GLN A 127 -31.29 -2.74 -2.19
CA GLN A 127 -32.46 -2.05 -1.59
C GLN A 127 -32.31 -1.78 -0.10
N ARG A 128 -31.15 -1.31 0.33
CA ARG A 128 -30.92 -0.82 1.70
C ARG A 128 -30.42 0.61 1.69
N LYS A 129 -30.61 1.32 2.80
CA LYS A 129 -30.09 2.69 2.96
C LYS A 129 -28.54 2.69 2.83
N GLY A 130 -28.03 3.44 1.86
CA GLY A 130 -26.59 3.47 1.58
C GLY A 130 -26.06 2.21 0.89
N GLY A 131 -26.94 1.38 0.31
CA GLY A 131 -26.56 0.16 -0.40
C GLY A 131 -25.75 0.42 -1.66
N ALA A 132 -25.07 -0.62 -2.11
CA ALA A 132 -24.22 -0.57 -3.29
C ALA A 132 -25.02 -0.35 -4.58
N THR A 133 -24.46 0.41 -5.50
CA THR A 133 -24.99 0.61 -6.86
C THR A 133 -23.91 0.23 -7.86
N LEU A 134 -24.27 -0.63 -8.82
CA LEU A 134 -23.41 -1.05 -9.92
C LEU A 134 -24.05 -0.60 -11.25
N ARG A 135 -23.24 -0.14 -12.19
CA ARG A 135 -23.68 0.30 -13.52
C ARG A 135 -22.73 -0.21 -14.58
N GLY A 136 -23.26 -0.54 -15.76
CA GLY A 136 -22.50 -0.93 -16.95
C GLY A 136 -23.43 -1.04 -18.16
N ASP A 137 -22.89 -1.44 -19.32
CA ASP A 137 -23.67 -1.58 -20.56
C ASP A 137 -24.40 -2.92 -20.62
N SER A 138 -23.81 -3.95 -20.01
CA SER A 138 -24.41 -5.28 -19.92
C SER A 138 -24.17 -5.94 -18.58
N LEU A 139 -25.11 -6.81 -18.21
CA LEU A 139 -25.06 -7.66 -17.04
C LEU A 139 -25.28 -9.10 -17.47
N THR A 140 -24.47 -10.00 -16.93
CA THR A 140 -24.69 -11.44 -17.04
C THR A 140 -24.68 -12.08 -15.65
N TRP A 141 -25.63 -12.98 -15.42
CA TRP A 141 -25.66 -13.85 -14.25
C TRP A 141 -25.70 -15.30 -14.72
N ASN A 142 -24.90 -16.15 -14.11
CA ASN A 142 -24.86 -17.57 -14.37
C ASN A 142 -25.01 -18.34 -13.04
N ALA A 143 -26.02 -19.20 -12.95
CA ALA A 143 -26.33 -19.94 -11.72
C ALA A 143 -25.34 -21.08 -11.44
N ASP A 144 -24.71 -21.67 -12.47
CA ASP A 144 -23.79 -22.78 -12.31
C ASP A 144 -22.43 -22.31 -11.78
N SER A 145 -21.91 -21.19 -12.28
CA SER A 145 -20.72 -20.52 -11.74
C SER A 145 -21.05 -19.64 -10.54
N ARG A 146 -22.30 -19.30 -10.34
CA ARG A 146 -22.80 -18.31 -9.35
C ARG A 146 -22.11 -16.96 -9.49
N GLU A 147 -21.78 -16.60 -10.71
CA GLU A 147 -21.05 -15.37 -11.03
C GLU A 147 -22.00 -14.35 -11.65
N LEU A 148 -21.94 -13.13 -11.14
CA LEU A 148 -22.54 -11.95 -11.75
C LEU A 148 -21.40 -11.11 -12.32
N GLN A 149 -21.52 -10.77 -13.60
CA GLN A 149 -20.55 -9.92 -14.28
C GLN A 149 -21.25 -8.72 -14.89
N ILE A 150 -20.67 -7.55 -14.72
CA ILE A 150 -21.06 -6.31 -15.38
C ILE A 150 -19.90 -5.89 -16.28
N THR A 151 -20.21 -5.57 -17.52
CA THR A 151 -19.21 -5.12 -18.48
C THR A 151 -19.65 -3.84 -19.16
N SER A 152 -18.67 -3.05 -19.58
CA SER A 152 -18.88 -1.85 -20.38
C SER A 152 -17.99 -1.89 -21.61
N THR A 153 -18.39 -1.14 -22.63
CA THR A 153 -17.57 -0.90 -23.83
C THR A 153 -16.47 0.11 -23.50
N SER A 154 -15.44 0.15 -24.32
CA SER A 154 -14.24 0.97 -24.11
C SER A 154 -14.49 2.49 -23.93
N GLU A 155 -15.66 2.99 -24.33
CA GLU A 155 -16.00 4.41 -24.19
C GLU A 155 -16.68 4.74 -22.86
N LYS A 156 -17.23 3.74 -22.16
CA LYS A 156 -17.92 3.92 -20.88
C LYS A 156 -17.39 2.88 -19.91
N GLN A 157 -17.00 3.29 -18.72
CA GLN A 157 -16.58 2.37 -17.67
C GLN A 157 -17.77 1.89 -16.84
N CYS A 158 -17.66 0.66 -16.33
CA CYS A 158 -18.50 0.19 -15.23
C CYS A 158 -18.24 1.04 -13.99
N THR A 159 -19.26 1.24 -13.19
CA THR A 159 -19.11 1.96 -11.92
C THR A 159 -19.68 1.14 -10.76
N PHE A 160 -18.95 1.11 -9.68
CA PHE A 160 -19.42 0.70 -8.37
C PHE A 160 -19.44 1.92 -7.46
N ALA A 161 -20.53 2.10 -6.72
CA ALA A 161 -20.63 3.17 -5.73
C ALA A 161 -21.33 2.63 -4.46
N GLU A 162 -20.74 2.90 -3.29
CA GLU A 162 -21.32 2.58 -1.98
C GLU A 162 -20.92 3.69 -0.98
N GLY A 163 -21.90 4.45 -0.50
CA GLY A 163 -21.65 5.66 0.27
C GLY A 163 -20.85 6.67 -0.57
N GLU A 164 -19.68 7.07 -0.06
CA GLU A 164 -18.76 7.98 -0.76
C GLU A 164 -17.68 7.24 -1.57
N ASN A 165 -17.62 5.91 -1.46
CA ASN A 165 -16.69 5.10 -2.22
C ASN A 165 -17.12 4.97 -3.68
N ARG A 166 -16.19 5.10 -4.59
CA ARG A 166 -16.42 4.96 -6.02
C ARG A 166 -15.28 4.21 -6.68
N ILE A 167 -15.64 3.22 -7.51
CA ILE A 167 -14.67 2.47 -8.31
C ILE A 167 -15.19 2.42 -9.74
N THR A 168 -14.29 2.66 -10.70
CA THR A 168 -14.55 2.52 -12.13
C THR A 168 -13.62 1.49 -12.73
N SER A 169 -14.10 0.73 -13.73
CA SER A 169 -13.33 -0.30 -14.44
C SER A 169 -14.07 -0.69 -15.73
N ASN A 170 -13.45 -1.48 -16.60
CA ASN A 170 -14.15 -2.00 -17.77
C ASN A 170 -15.04 -3.20 -17.44
N SER A 171 -14.72 -3.94 -16.38
CA SER A 171 -15.59 -5.01 -15.89
C SER A 171 -15.61 -5.12 -14.37
N ILE A 172 -16.72 -5.57 -13.84
CA ILE A 172 -16.93 -5.87 -12.41
C ILE A 172 -17.49 -7.29 -12.34
N ALA A 173 -16.82 -8.14 -11.58
CA ALA A 173 -17.24 -9.51 -11.33
C ALA A 173 -17.51 -9.74 -9.85
N PHE A 174 -18.53 -10.53 -9.59
CA PHE A 174 -18.94 -10.91 -8.25
C PHE A 174 -19.36 -12.38 -8.23
N THR A 175 -18.88 -13.15 -7.27
CA THR A 175 -19.23 -14.56 -7.10
C THR A 175 -20.04 -14.75 -5.83
N ALA A 176 -21.25 -15.29 -5.92
CA ALA A 176 -22.18 -15.41 -4.80
C ALA A 176 -21.69 -16.27 -3.61
N ASN A 177 -20.66 -17.08 -3.80
CA ASN A 177 -20.07 -17.92 -2.74
C ASN A 177 -18.79 -17.32 -2.13
N SER A 178 -18.34 -16.18 -2.62
CA SER A 178 -17.14 -15.53 -2.14
C SER A 178 -17.45 -14.07 -1.81
N PRO A 179 -17.08 -13.59 -0.62
CA PRO A 179 -17.28 -12.19 -0.27
C PRO A 179 -16.28 -11.29 -1.04
N MET A 180 -16.20 -11.46 -2.36
CA MET A 180 -15.20 -10.83 -3.19
C MET A 180 -15.83 -10.10 -4.38
N LEU A 181 -15.42 -8.84 -4.56
CA LEU A 181 -15.61 -8.06 -5.77
C LEU A 181 -14.31 -7.94 -6.51
N ILE A 182 -14.34 -8.16 -7.83
CA ILE A 182 -13.17 -8.02 -8.70
C ILE A 182 -13.49 -6.98 -9.77
N PHE A 183 -12.63 -6.00 -9.90
CA PHE A 183 -12.64 -4.95 -10.90
C PHE A 183 -11.48 -5.19 -11.84
N ARG A 184 -11.69 -5.15 -13.16
CA ARG A 184 -10.66 -5.42 -14.15
C ARG A 184 -10.63 -4.38 -15.24
N ASP A 185 -9.41 -4.16 -15.73
CA ASP A 185 -9.05 -3.29 -16.83
C ASP A 185 -9.36 -1.80 -16.54
N ALA A 186 -8.33 -1.01 -16.51
CA ALA A 186 -8.37 0.43 -16.25
C ALA A 186 -9.11 0.80 -14.95
N VAL A 187 -8.72 0.17 -13.83
CA VAL A 187 -9.35 0.40 -12.53
C VAL A 187 -8.89 1.74 -11.95
N GLU A 188 -9.87 2.58 -11.61
CA GLU A 188 -9.68 3.76 -10.78
C GLU A 188 -10.62 3.67 -9.57
N ALA A 189 -10.06 3.66 -8.36
CA ALA A 189 -10.83 3.59 -7.12
C ALA A 189 -10.58 4.83 -6.27
N GLU A 190 -11.65 5.41 -5.78
CA GLU A 190 -11.65 6.43 -4.74
C GLU A 190 -12.37 5.85 -3.52
N LEU A 191 -11.61 5.66 -2.44
CA LEU A 191 -12.05 5.04 -1.21
C LEU A 191 -11.96 6.07 -0.10
N ILE A 192 -13.10 6.43 0.50
CA ILE A 192 -13.15 7.45 1.55
C ILE A 192 -13.40 6.77 2.89
N GLU A 193 -14.61 6.46 3.21
CA GLU A 193 -14.98 5.71 4.39
C GLU A 193 -16.07 4.71 4.03
N TRP A 194 -15.98 3.50 4.57
CA TRP A 194 -17.08 2.55 4.45
C TRP A 194 -18.25 2.98 5.34
N PRO A 195 -19.51 2.85 4.87
CA PRO A 195 -20.71 3.34 5.59
C PRO A 195 -20.86 2.76 7.01
N GLU A 196 -21.57 3.55 7.86
CA GLU A 196 -21.82 3.26 9.27
C GLU A 196 -22.52 1.92 9.48
N GLY A 197 -22.56 1.00 9.42
CA GLY A 197 -23.10 -0.36 9.67
C GLY A 197 -21.99 -1.40 9.59
N ARG A 198 -20.89 -1.02 8.95
CA ARG A 198 -19.70 -1.85 8.79
C ARG A 198 -18.53 -1.36 9.67
N ARG A 199 -18.80 -0.42 10.59
CA ARG A 199 -17.80 0.30 11.40
C ARG A 199 -17.32 -0.42 12.65
N ASN A 200 -17.83 -1.58 13.01
CA ASN A 200 -17.44 -2.19 14.27
C ASN A 200 -15.99 -2.68 14.24
N ASN A 201 -15.10 -1.90 14.84
CA ASN A 201 -13.74 -2.23 15.23
C ASN A 201 -12.76 -2.63 14.10
N SER A 202 -13.05 -2.35 12.85
CA SER A 202 -12.03 -2.45 11.82
C SER A 202 -11.00 -1.36 12.04
N ARG A 203 -9.78 -1.75 12.28
CA ARG A 203 -8.64 -0.86 12.27
C ARG A 203 -8.64 -0.17 10.91
N ARG A 204 -8.89 1.13 10.92
CA ARG A 204 -9.04 1.92 9.71
C ARG A 204 -7.72 1.87 8.95
N TRP A 205 -7.72 1.28 7.77
CA TRP A 205 -6.51 1.14 6.98
C TRP A 205 -5.99 2.49 6.46
N LEU A 206 -6.88 3.47 6.28
CA LEU A 206 -6.57 4.80 5.82
C LEU A 206 -6.43 5.83 6.96
N GLY A 207 -6.92 5.53 8.18
CA GLY A 207 -7.04 6.50 9.27
C GLY A 207 -8.37 7.27 9.23
N ASP A 208 -8.59 8.16 10.21
CA ASP A 208 -9.81 8.95 10.32
C ASP A 208 -9.90 10.01 9.22
N GLY A 209 -10.97 9.98 8.42
CA GLY A 209 -11.23 10.95 7.35
C GLY A 209 -10.21 10.89 6.19
N ALA A 210 -9.44 9.81 6.08
CA ALA A 210 -8.50 9.66 4.99
C ALA A 210 -9.20 9.29 3.67
N ARG A 211 -8.61 9.73 2.56
CA ARG A 211 -9.01 9.38 1.20
C ARG A 211 -7.92 8.55 0.56
N GLY A 212 -8.30 7.42 -0.05
CA GLY A 212 -7.40 6.57 -0.83
C GLY A 212 -7.78 6.62 -2.30
N GLN A 213 -6.80 6.80 -3.16
CA GLN A 213 -6.94 6.67 -4.61
C GLN A 213 -6.06 5.52 -5.08
N ILE A 214 -6.63 4.61 -5.87
CA ILE A 214 -5.89 3.46 -6.43
C ILE A 214 -6.09 3.45 -7.94
N ARG A 215 -5.00 3.25 -8.68
CA ARG A 215 -4.99 2.95 -10.11
C ARG A 215 -4.30 1.62 -10.33
N ALA A 216 -4.96 0.71 -11.03
CA ALA A 216 -4.50 -0.64 -11.26
C ALA A 216 -5.13 -1.26 -12.51
N ASP A 217 -4.61 -2.41 -12.96
CA ASP A 217 -5.28 -3.21 -13.99
C ASP A 217 -6.34 -4.12 -13.39
N GLU A 218 -6.09 -4.64 -12.18
CA GLU A 218 -7.06 -5.41 -11.40
C GLU A 218 -7.09 -4.94 -9.95
N LEU A 219 -8.28 -4.86 -9.38
CA LEU A 219 -8.51 -4.61 -7.95
C LEU A 219 -9.50 -5.63 -7.41
N SER A 220 -9.16 -6.31 -6.35
CA SER A 220 -10.07 -7.21 -5.64
C SER A 220 -10.27 -6.76 -4.19
N LEU A 221 -11.53 -6.77 -3.77
CA LEU A 221 -11.97 -6.43 -2.43
C LEU A 221 -12.63 -7.65 -1.81
N VAL A 222 -12.21 -8.05 -0.62
CA VAL A 222 -12.75 -9.19 0.11
C VAL A 222 -13.24 -8.72 1.47
N TRP A 223 -14.46 -9.11 1.85
CA TRP A 223 -15.05 -8.80 3.16
C TRP A 223 -15.08 -10.03 4.06
N ASP A 224 -14.91 -9.81 5.35
CA ASP A 224 -15.10 -10.86 6.37
C ASP A 224 -16.60 -11.13 6.65
N ALA A 225 -16.86 -12.14 7.49
CA ALA A 225 -18.22 -12.51 7.89
C ALA A 225 -18.99 -11.38 8.61
N LEU A 226 -18.29 -10.37 9.14
CA LEU A 226 -18.86 -9.19 9.78
C LEU A 226 -18.99 -8.01 8.81
N GLN A 227 -18.86 -8.25 7.51
CA GLN A 227 -18.96 -7.22 6.44
C GLN A 227 -17.90 -6.11 6.56
N ARG A 228 -16.73 -6.39 7.09
CA ARG A 228 -15.59 -5.47 7.14
C ARG A 228 -14.65 -5.81 6.00
N LEU A 229 -14.05 -4.82 5.39
CA LEU A 229 -13.00 -5.06 4.39
C LEU A 229 -11.84 -5.79 5.06
N ASP A 230 -11.62 -7.04 4.68
CA ASP A 230 -10.59 -7.93 5.22
C ASP A 230 -9.33 -7.86 4.39
N THR A 231 -9.47 -7.95 3.08
CA THR A 231 -8.34 -7.93 2.15
C THR A 231 -8.64 -7.03 0.96
N LEU A 232 -7.65 -6.22 0.58
CA LEU A 232 -7.62 -5.50 -0.69
C LEU A 232 -6.38 -5.98 -1.43
N LYS A 233 -6.53 -6.38 -2.69
CA LYS A 233 -5.40 -6.69 -3.57
C LYS A 233 -5.54 -5.88 -4.84
N ALA A 234 -4.43 -5.34 -5.31
CA ALA A 234 -4.37 -4.64 -6.58
C ALA A 234 -3.13 -5.08 -7.35
N SER A 235 -3.24 -5.19 -8.66
CA SER A 235 -2.13 -5.54 -9.52
C SER A 235 -2.15 -4.75 -10.82
N ALA A 236 -0.96 -4.57 -11.40
CA ALA A 236 -0.79 -3.92 -12.67
C ALA A 236 0.32 -4.60 -13.47
N ALA A 237 0.06 -4.89 -14.75
CA ALA A 237 0.98 -5.61 -15.62
C ALA A 237 1.78 -4.67 -16.52
N GLU A 238 1.16 -3.65 -17.10
CA GLU A 238 1.79 -2.75 -18.09
C GLU A 238 2.13 -1.38 -17.50
N THR A 239 1.25 -0.82 -16.70
CA THR A 239 1.47 0.46 -16.02
C THR A 239 1.71 0.21 -14.54
N PRO A 240 2.61 0.93 -13.87
CA PRO A 240 2.79 0.74 -12.44
C PRO A 240 1.48 1.00 -11.69
N LEU A 241 1.14 0.10 -10.77
CA LEU A 241 0.11 0.34 -9.78
C LEU A 241 0.46 1.59 -8.97
N GLU A 242 -0.49 2.47 -8.78
CA GLU A 242 -0.36 3.66 -7.94
C GLU A 242 -1.45 3.67 -6.88
N MET A 243 -1.05 3.91 -5.63
CA MET A 243 -1.97 4.18 -4.53
C MET A 243 -1.53 5.44 -3.80
N ASN A 244 -2.44 6.37 -3.60
CA ASN A 244 -2.22 7.58 -2.83
C ASN A 244 -3.23 7.64 -1.68
N ILE A 245 -2.74 7.90 -0.48
CA ILE A 245 -3.55 8.10 0.71
C ILE A 245 -3.35 9.52 1.19
N GLU A 246 -4.43 10.27 1.29
CA GLU A 246 -4.47 11.61 1.86
C GLU A 246 -5.23 11.58 3.19
N GLY A 247 -4.57 12.03 4.25
CA GLY A 247 -5.13 12.02 5.59
C GLY A 247 -4.09 12.49 6.60
N GLU A 248 -4.15 11.99 7.81
CA GLU A 248 -3.15 12.29 8.86
C GLU A 248 -1.75 11.80 8.49
N VAL A 249 -1.68 10.69 7.76
CA VAL A 249 -0.48 10.19 7.12
C VAL A 249 -0.68 10.29 5.63
N ARG A 250 0.18 11.03 4.95
CA ARG A 250 0.20 11.09 3.48
C ARG A 250 1.15 10.00 2.99
N LEU A 251 0.59 9.07 2.25
CA LEU A 251 1.32 7.91 1.73
C LEU A 251 1.13 7.82 0.22
N SER A 252 2.19 7.66 -0.52
CA SER A 252 2.16 7.28 -1.93
C SER A 252 2.89 5.95 -2.12
N VAL A 253 2.32 5.10 -2.93
CA VAL A 253 2.82 3.75 -3.19
C VAL A 253 2.87 3.53 -4.69
N LYS A 254 3.97 2.94 -5.19
CA LYS A 254 4.11 2.51 -6.58
C LYS A 254 4.70 1.12 -6.64
N GLY A 255 4.15 0.26 -7.50
CA GLY A 255 4.60 -1.12 -7.60
C GLY A 255 3.87 -1.93 -8.67
N SER A 256 4.04 -3.24 -8.63
CA SER A 256 3.35 -4.17 -9.52
C SER A 256 2.17 -4.87 -8.86
N GLU A 257 2.34 -5.24 -7.60
CA GLU A 257 1.34 -5.92 -6.81
C GLU A 257 1.27 -5.32 -5.41
N LEU A 258 0.05 -5.10 -4.92
CA LEU A 258 -0.24 -4.59 -3.60
C LEU A 258 -1.23 -5.53 -2.92
N SER A 259 -0.96 -5.87 -1.67
CA SER A 259 -1.87 -6.59 -0.80
C SER A 259 -1.99 -5.87 0.53
N TRP A 260 -3.22 -5.56 0.94
CA TRP A 260 -3.50 -5.07 2.27
C TRP A 260 -4.36 -6.09 3.03
N ARG A 261 -3.99 -6.37 4.28
CA ARG A 261 -4.69 -7.27 5.18
C ARG A 261 -5.18 -6.51 6.41
N GLY A 262 -6.50 -6.32 6.48
CA GLY A 262 -7.14 -5.47 7.47
C GLY A 262 -6.95 -5.90 8.91
N GLN A 263 -7.05 -7.19 9.19
CA GLN A 263 -6.90 -7.72 10.56
C GLN A 263 -5.47 -7.59 11.07
N GLU A 264 -4.49 -7.74 10.19
CA GLU A 264 -3.07 -7.64 10.52
C GLU A 264 -2.56 -6.19 10.46
N GLY A 265 -3.28 -5.30 9.79
CA GLY A 265 -2.85 -3.93 9.52
C GLY A 265 -1.58 -3.87 8.69
N VAL A 266 -1.42 -4.79 7.73
CA VAL A 266 -0.24 -4.93 6.90
C VAL A 266 -0.55 -4.57 5.46
N LEU A 267 0.23 -3.63 4.92
CA LEU A 267 0.33 -3.32 3.49
C LEU A 267 1.61 -3.93 2.96
N GLU A 268 1.51 -4.74 1.94
CA GLU A 268 2.62 -5.45 1.32
C GLU A 268 2.68 -5.14 -0.18
N LEU A 269 3.86 -4.82 -0.66
CA LEU A 269 4.17 -4.55 -2.07
C LEU A 269 5.19 -5.56 -2.56
N MET A 270 4.87 -6.22 -3.66
CA MET A 270 5.73 -7.22 -4.27
C MET A 270 5.53 -7.23 -5.79
N GLY A 271 6.25 -8.10 -6.47
CA GLY A 271 6.11 -8.34 -7.90
C GLY A 271 7.35 -7.95 -8.69
N ALA A 272 7.21 -7.86 -10.00
CA ALA A 272 8.32 -7.55 -10.88
C ALA A 272 8.76 -6.07 -10.76
N GLY A 273 10.06 -5.85 -10.65
CA GLY A 273 10.64 -4.51 -10.58
C GLY A 273 10.67 -3.92 -9.16
N ARG A 274 11.09 -2.68 -9.11
CA ARG A 274 11.34 -1.97 -7.85
C ARG A 274 10.06 -1.38 -7.31
N GLN A 275 9.72 -1.72 -6.09
CA GLN A 275 8.57 -1.18 -5.36
C GLN A 275 8.96 0.12 -4.66
N GLU A 276 8.02 1.03 -4.48
CA GLU A 276 8.24 2.32 -3.81
C GLU A 276 7.16 2.59 -2.77
N ILE A 277 7.57 3.02 -1.58
CA ILE A 277 6.72 3.62 -0.55
C ILE A 277 7.27 5.01 -0.24
N HIS A 278 6.44 6.03 -0.34
CA HIS A 278 6.76 7.39 0.03
C HIS A 278 5.84 7.85 1.16
N LEU A 279 6.37 7.88 2.36
CA LEU A 279 5.77 8.53 3.53
C LEU A 279 6.15 10.00 3.48
N VAL A 280 5.23 10.87 3.06
CA VAL A 280 5.50 12.30 2.84
C VAL A 280 6.01 12.95 4.12
N ASP A 281 7.05 13.76 4.01
CA ASP A 281 7.75 14.45 5.10
C ASP A 281 8.41 13.51 6.13
N ARG A 282 8.72 12.25 5.77
CA ARG A 282 9.34 11.28 6.71
C ARG A 282 10.36 10.36 6.06
N ALA A 283 9.94 9.58 5.05
CA ALA A 283 10.79 8.57 4.44
C ALA A 283 10.35 8.23 3.03
N ARG A 284 11.30 7.80 2.22
CA ARG A 284 11.06 7.20 0.93
C ARG A 284 11.86 5.92 0.81
N LEU A 285 11.20 4.82 0.53
CA LEU A 285 11.77 3.49 0.49
C LEU A 285 11.57 2.87 -0.88
N TRP A 286 12.59 2.21 -1.39
CA TRP A 286 12.56 1.41 -2.60
C TRP A 286 13.19 0.06 -2.31
N ALA A 287 12.54 -1.02 -2.74
CA ALA A 287 13.04 -2.39 -2.62
C ALA A 287 12.34 -3.33 -3.60
N ASP A 288 12.80 -4.57 -3.69
CA ASP A 288 12.08 -5.61 -4.43
C ASP A 288 10.80 -6.02 -3.72
N HIS A 289 10.81 -5.98 -2.38
CA HIS A 289 9.67 -6.27 -1.51
C HIS A 289 9.61 -5.24 -0.37
N LEU A 290 8.45 -4.62 -0.19
CA LEU A 290 8.20 -3.63 0.87
C LEU A 290 6.99 -4.03 1.70
N VAL A 291 7.10 -3.88 3.01
CA VAL A 291 6.02 -4.15 3.96
C VAL A 291 5.85 -2.97 4.90
N LEU A 292 4.62 -2.52 5.05
CA LEU A 292 4.22 -1.47 5.96
C LEU A 292 3.26 -2.04 7.01
N SER A 293 3.66 -2.11 8.27
CA SER A 293 2.81 -2.56 9.38
C SER A 293 2.30 -1.38 10.18
N THR A 294 1.01 -1.10 10.04
CA THR A 294 0.36 0.00 10.78
C THR A 294 0.25 -0.29 12.28
N LEU A 295 0.20 -1.58 12.65
CA LEU A 295 0.12 -2.01 14.04
C LEU A 295 1.44 -1.86 14.80
N LEU A 296 2.54 -2.16 14.11
CA LEU A 296 3.87 -2.09 14.69
C LEU A 296 4.50 -0.71 14.52
N GLY A 297 3.90 0.17 13.70
CA GLY A 297 4.53 1.43 13.33
C GLY A 297 5.85 1.21 12.60
N GLN A 298 5.88 0.26 11.67
CA GLN A 298 7.10 -0.23 11.08
C GLN A 298 7.00 -0.29 9.55
N ALA A 299 8.05 0.11 8.86
CA ALA A 299 8.25 -0.17 7.45
C ALA A 299 9.49 -1.04 7.28
N SER A 300 9.41 -2.04 6.42
CA SER A 300 10.55 -2.90 6.08
C SER A 300 10.71 -3.07 4.58
N GLY A 301 11.96 -3.25 4.15
CA GLY A 301 12.33 -3.52 2.77
C GLY A 301 13.29 -4.69 2.68
N LEU A 302 13.16 -5.49 1.63
CA LEU A 302 14.01 -6.65 1.35
C LEU A 302 14.41 -6.64 -0.13
N GLY A 303 15.66 -6.92 -0.41
CA GLY A 303 16.24 -7.01 -1.76
C GLY A 303 16.51 -5.62 -2.37
N ALA A 304 17.77 -5.30 -2.61
CA ALA A 304 18.25 -4.04 -3.20
C ALA A 304 17.57 -2.78 -2.64
N VAL A 305 17.52 -2.69 -1.31
CA VAL A 305 16.81 -1.61 -0.60
C VAL A 305 17.58 -0.30 -0.73
N ARG A 306 16.86 0.78 -1.07
CA ARG A 306 17.29 2.16 -0.91
C ARG A 306 16.32 2.88 0.01
N GLY A 307 16.83 3.58 1.01
CA GLY A 307 16.06 4.40 1.93
C GLY A 307 16.53 5.85 1.91
N GLN A 308 15.58 6.77 1.96
CA GLN A 308 15.83 8.19 2.26
C GLN A 308 14.99 8.54 3.47
N PHE A 309 15.61 9.03 4.52
CA PHE A 309 14.96 9.34 5.79
C PHE A 309 15.18 10.80 6.13
N LEU A 310 14.08 11.50 6.36
CA LEU A 310 14.13 12.87 6.84
C LEU A 310 14.49 12.89 8.32
N ARG A 311 15.43 13.74 8.69
CA ARG A 311 15.81 13.91 10.10
C ARG A 311 14.78 14.72 10.87
N PRO A 312 14.48 14.33 12.10
CA PRO A 312 13.61 15.11 12.95
C PRO A 312 14.15 16.54 13.15
N GLY A 313 13.32 17.53 12.82
CA GLY A 313 13.67 18.96 12.97
C GLY A 313 14.46 19.59 11.82
N GLU A 314 14.87 18.83 10.81
CA GLU A 314 15.66 19.31 9.68
C GLU A 314 14.97 18.97 8.34
N PRO A 315 14.13 19.86 7.77
CA PRO A 315 13.26 19.54 6.65
C PRO A 315 13.98 19.27 5.32
N ASP A 316 15.26 19.65 5.19
CA ASP A 316 16.05 19.47 3.97
C ASP A 316 17.23 18.48 4.16
N ASP A 317 17.32 17.83 5.32
CA ASP A 317 18.40 16.91 5.64
C ASP A 317 17.95 15.45 5.58
N PHE A 318 18.44 14.74 4.55
CA PHE A 318 18.11 13.34 4.32
C PHE A 318 19.32 12.45 4.58
N LEU A 319 19.08 11.40 5.36
CA LEU A 319 19.97 10.26 5.44
C LEU A 319 19.66 9.30 4.29
N GLU A 320 20.59 9.09 3.38
CA GLU A 320 20.48 8.09 2.33
C GLU A 320 21.13 6.77 2.75
N LEU A 321 20.49 5.66 2.43
CA LEU A 321 20.93 4.33 2.81
C LEU A 321 20.65 3.32 1.71
N ASN A 322 21.65 2.46 1.41
CA ASN A 322 21.53 1.32 0.52
C ASN A 322 21.93 0.04 1.28
N CYS A 323 21.14 -1.03 1.15
CA CYS A 323 21.35 -2.29 1.87
C CYS A 323 20.56 -3.45 1.24
N ASP A 324 20.66 -4.66 1.79
CA ASP A 324 19.87 -5.81 1.38
C ASP A 324 18.56 -5.92 2.17
N GLU A 325 18.58 -5.53 3.45
CA GLU A 325 17.41 -5.55 4.33
C GLU A 325 17.37 -4.27 5.18
N LEU A 326 16.17 -3.73 5.36
CA LEU A 326 15.93 -2.52 6.13
C LEU A 326 14.66 -2.66 6.97
N ILE A 327 14.74 -2.17 8.21
CA ILE A 327 13.61 -2.01 9.12
C ILE A 327 13.66 -0.59 9.68
N ALA A 328 12.62 0.20 9.38
CA ALA A 328 12.43 1.54 9.95
C ALA A 328 11.26 1.51 10.94
N GLN A 329 11.47 2.02 12.13
CA GLN A 329 10.45 2.18 13.17
C GLN A 329 10.05 3.64 13.31
N PHE A 330 8.76 3.87 13.48
CA PHE A 330 8.17 5.19 13.69
C PHE A 330 7.68 5.30 15.13
N ALA A 331 7.92 6.43 15.76
CA ALA A 331 7.43 6.71 17.10
C ALA A 331 5.90 6.74 17.12
N GLU A 332 5.29 6.27 18.20
CA GLU A 332 3.87 6.44 18.44
C GLU A 332 3.59 7.89 18.86
N LYS A 333 2.77 8.60 18.08
CA LYS A 333 2.37 9.97 18.45
C LYS A 333 1.23 9.88 19.47
N VAL A 334 1.52 10.11 20.73
CA VAL A 334 0.51 10.24 21.77
C VAL A 334 -0.22 11.57 21.59
N LEU A 335 -1.52 11.52 21.33
CA LEU A 335 -2.35 12.73 21.30
C LEU A 335 -2.57 13.27 22.71
N PRO A 336 -2.63 14.61 22.87
CA PRO A 336 -3.16 15.19 24.10
C PRO A 336 -4.59 14.70 24.34
N GLN A 337 -4.91 14.34 25.56
CA GLN A 337 -6.18 13.74 26.00
C GLN A 337 -7.42 14.67 25.89
N ASP A 338 -7.39 15.76 25.15
CA ASP A 338 -8.40 16.82 25.15
C ASP A 338 -9.66 16.54 24.32
N SER A 339 -9.85 15.34 23.80
CA SER A 339 -11.12 14.97 23.16
C SER A 339 -11.77 13.78 23.83
N GLU A 340 -12.75 14.03 24.69
CA GLU A 340 -13.63 13.02 25.32
C GLU A 340 -14.34 12.07 24.34
N ASN A 341 -14.17 12.26 23.03
CA ASN A 341 -14.82 11.47 21.97
C ASN A 341 -13.89 10.52 21.20
N SER A 342 -12.59 10.47 21.46
CA SER A 342 -11.71 9.51 20.75
C SER A 342 -11.63 8.17 21.48
N LYS A 343 -12.72 7.39 21.43
CA LYS A 343 -12.74 5.99 21.91
C LYS A 343 -11.99 4.99 21.03
N SER A 344 -11.39 5.41 19.94
CA SER A 344 -10.54 4.56 19.11
C SER A 344 -9.11 5.07 19.18
N GLY A 345 -8.24 4.34 19.88
CA GLY A 345 -6.81 4.59 19.89
C GLY A 345 -6.22 4.39 18.50
N SER A 346 -6.40 5.36 17.60
CA SER A 346 -5.68 5.40 16.33
C SER A 346 -4.22 5.68 16.66
N ARG A 347 -3.37 4.67 16.53
CA ARG A 347 -1.92 4.85 16.62
C ARG A 347 -1.52 5.72 15.44
N ARG A 348 -1.03 6.92 15.72
CA ARG A 348 -0.51 7.82 14.69
C ARG A 348 0.95 7.52 14.46
N TRP A 349 1.34 7.43 13.22
CA TRP A 349 2.73 7.35 12.82
C TRP A 349 3.42 8.68 13.14
N GLY A 350 4.34 8.62 14.09
CA GLY A 350 5.17 9.74 14.46
C GLY A 350 6.36 9.92 13.51
N GLU A 351 7.39 10.60 14.03
CA GLU A 351 8.69 10.71 13.40
C GLU A 351 9.41 9.36 13.43
N ILE A 352 10.44 9.20 12.60
CA ILE A 352 11.30 8.02 12.65
C ILE A 352 11.96 7.96 14.02
N SER A 353 11.90 6.80 14.65
CA SER A 353 12.53 6.56 15.96
C SER A 353 13.81 5.73 15.84
N ALA A 354 13.85 4.78 14.93
CA ALA A 354 15.00 3.95 14.69
C ALA A 354 15.02 3.39 13.27
N VAL A 355 16.22 3.14 12.74
CA VAL A 355 16.45 2.40 11.49
C VAL A 355 17.49 1.32 11.76
N ARG A 356 17.21 0.11 11.33
CA ARG A 356 18.16 -0.99 11.28
C ARG A 356 18.28 -1.45 9.85
N SER A 357 19.52 -1.65 9.39
CA SER A 357 19.79 -2.22 8.08
C SER A 357 20.89 -3.25 8.11
N LEU A 358 20.76 -4.23 7.23
CA LEU A 358 21.69 -5.34 7.06
C LEU A 358 22.15 -5.37 5.61
N GLY A 359 23.44 -5.57 5.42
CA GLY A 359 24.07 -5.84 4.14
C GLY A 359 24.75 -7.21 4.14
N SER A 360 25.05 -7.71 2.96
CA SER A 360 25.88 -8.92 2.75
C SER A 360 27.35 -8.54 2.54
N GLU A 361 28.21 -9.53 2.42
CA GLU A 361 29.63 -9.31 2.06
C GLU A 361 29.79 -8.65 0.70
N ASP A 362 28.92 -9.01 -0.26
CA ASP A 362 28.94 -8.47 -1.63
C ASP A 362 28.21 -7.13 -1.74
N ARG A 363 27.34 -6.81 -0.79
CA ARG A 363 26.57 -5.55 -0.69
C ARG A 363 26.55 -5.07 0.74
N PRO A 364 27.61 -4.42 1.20
CA PRO A 364 27.59 -3.79 2.51
C PRO A 364 26.50 -2.72 2.59
N VAL A 365 26.05 -2.41 3.79
CA VAL A 365 25.23 -1.23 4.03
C VAL A 365 26.05 -0.01 3.69
N GLN A 366 25.52 0.83 2.81
CA GLN A 366 26.14 2.11 2.44
C GLN A 366 25.25 3.24 2.93
N ILE A 367 25.89 4.22 3.54
CA ILE A 367 25.23 5.42 4.05
C ILE A 367 25.89 6.64 3.46
N GLU A 368 25.06 7.57 3.02
CA GLU A 368 25.49 8.88 2.56
C GLU A 368 24.70 9.96 3.31
N ASP A 369 25.44 10.83 3.93
CA ASP A 369 24.99 12.01 4.64
C ASP A 369 25.80 13.20 4.16
N LYS A 370 25.39 14.45 4.44
CA LYS A 370 26.06 15.69 3.96
C LYS A 370 27.58 15.63 4.00
N ASN A 371 28.14 15.12 5.10
CA ASN A 371 29.58 15.15 5.36
C ASN A 371 30.15 13.76 5.69
N LEU A 372 29.38 12.70 5.51
CA LEU A 372 29.75 11.37 5.97
C LEU A 372 29.33 10.31 4.96
N ARG A 373 30.28 9.47 4.56
CA ARG A 373 30.02 8.22 3.85
C ARG A 373 30.48 7.07 4.71
N ALA A 374 29.67 6.06 4.84
CA ALA A 374 29.99 4.92 5.67
C ALA A 374 29.60 3.61 5.02
N GLU A 375 30.39 2.58 5.25
CA GLU A 375 30.14 1.21 4.81
C GLU A 375 30.27 0.25 5.99
N GLY A 376 29.34 -0.70 6.10
CA GLY A 376 29.36 -1.70 7.14
C GLY A 376 28.41 -2.85 6.84
N GLN A 377 28.41 -3.89 7.67
CA GLN A 377 27.49 -5.02 7.47
C GLN A 377 26.16 -4.83 8.17
N GLU A 378 26.17 -4.17 9.32
CA GLU A 378 24.95 -3.79 10.03
C GLU A 378 25.05 -2.32 10.43
N PHE A 379 23.98 -1.60 10.21
CA PHE A 379 23.81 -0.22 10.64
C PHE A 379 22.58 -0.07 11.51
N LEU A 380 22.72 0.70 12.57
CA LEU A 380 21.65 1.06 13.50
C LEU A 380 21.65 2.58 13.68
N TRP A 381 20.51 3.20 13.46
CA TRP A 381 20.30 4.61 13.78
C TRP A 381 19.21 4.75 14.84
N ASN A 382 19.55 5.41 15.93
CA ASN A 382 18.60 5.88 16.94
C ASN A 382 18.35 7.36 16.69
N ALA A 383 17.21 7.69 16.15
CA ALA A 383 16.89 9.07 15.75
C ALA A 383 16.70 10.01 16.95
N LYS A 384 16.28 9.51 18.11
CA LYS A 384 16.10 10.30 19.33
C LYS A 384 17.43 10.79 19.93
N GLU A 385 18.43 9.95 19.87
CA GLU A 385 19.78 10.22 20.38
C GLU A 385 20.71 10.74 19.28
N ASP A 386 20.24 10.73 18.04
CA ASP A 386 20.98 10.96 16.80
C ASP A 386 22.32 10.20 16.77
N THR A 387 22.22 8.90 17.09
CA THR A 387 23.36 8.01 17.22
C THR A 387 23.37 6.99 16.09
N PHE A 388 24.47 6.93 15.34
CA PHE A 388 24.75 5.94 14.32
C PHE A 388 25.68 4.88 14.86
N ARG A 389 25.39 3.61 14.63
CA ARG A 389 26.27 2.50 14.97
C ARG A 389 26.45 1.58 13.78
N PHE A 390 27.69 1.32 13.43
CA PHE A 390 28.09 0.33 12.44
C PHE A 390 28.76 -0.83 13.18
N GLN A 391 28.34 -2.04 12.88
CA GLN A 391 28.88 -3.25 13.48
C GLN A 391 28.75 -4.46 12.54
N GLY A 392 29.43 -5.55 12.84
CA GLY A 392 29.36 -6.81 12.08
C GLY A 392 30.67 -7.58 12.12
N PRO A 393 30.73 -8.76 11.50
CA PRO A 393 31.89 -9.63 11.51
C PRO A 393 33.11 -9.12 10.73
N GLY A 394 33.04 -8.01 10.06
CA GLY A 394 34.14 -7.40 9.31
C GLY A 394 34.60 -6.06 9.88
N ARG A 395 35.49 -5.39 9.16
CA ARG A 395 35.85 -4.01 9.45
C ARG A 395 34.83 -3.07 8.83
N GLN A 396 34.35 -2.14 9.64
CA GLN A 396 33.46 -1.08 9.24
C GLN A 396 34.29 0.15 8.83
N LYS A 397 33.88 0.84 7.77
CA LYS A 397 34.61 1.99 7.23
C LYS A 397 33.73 3.22 7.25
N VAL A 398 34.31 4.34 7.65
CA VAL A 398 33.71 5.65 7.54
C VAL A 398 34.65 6.61 6.91
N GLU A 399 34.21 7.26 5.83
CA GLU A 399 34.92 8.36 5.19
C GLU A 399 34.22 9.65 5.57
N VAL A 400 35.00 10.58 6.07
CA VAL A 400 34.52 11.91 6.41
C VAL A 400 34.78 12.81 5.21
N ALA A 401 33.76 13.32 4.57
CA ALA A 401 33.90 14.22 3.42
C ALA A 401 34.55 15.55 3.88
N SER A 402 35.68 15.91 3.30
CA SER A 402 36.27 17.25 3.43
C SER A 402 36.32 17.92 2.06
N ASP A 403 35.97 19.21 2.00
CA ASP A 403 35.79 19.94 0.73
C ASP A 403 36.99 20.05 -0.18
N ASP A 404 38.24 19.86 0.25
CA ASP A 404 39.35 20.13 -0.65
C ASP A 404 40.59 19.26 -0.54
N SER A 405 40.71 18.35 0.37
CA SER A 405 41.88 17.49 0.43
C SER A 405 41.78 16.34 1.41
N LEU A 406 41.88 15.15 0.89
CA LEU A 406 42.10 13.89 1.61
C LEU A 406 40.99 13.51 2.64
N PRO A 407 40.14 12.56 2.31
CA PRO A 407 39.11 12.09 3.24
C PRO A 407 39.74 11.54 4.52
N GLY A 408 39.22 11.95 5.67
CA GLY A 408 39.53 11.31 6.94
C GLY A 408 38.98 9.88 6.89
N PHE A 409 39.84 8.90 7.11
CA PHE A 409 39.48 7.50 7.07
C PHE A 409 39.42 6.91 8.48
N ILE A 410 38.33 6.22 8.80
CA ILE A 410 38.14 5.54 10.06
C ILE A 410 37.72 4.09 9.77
N ASP A 411 38.38 3.15 10.46
CA ASP A 411 38.15 1.72 10.27
C ASP A 411 38.20 1.02 11.65
N ALA A 412 37.18 0.25 12.00
CA ALA A 412 37.12 -0.49 13.25
C ALA A 412 36.13 -1.68 13.14
N SER A 413 36.15 -2.59 14.10
CA SER A 413 35.12 -3.63 14.18
C SER A 413 33.74 -3.07 14.53
N GLN A 414 33.71 -2.00 15.33
CA GLN A 414 32.51 -1.26 15.65
C GLN A 414 32.80 0.25 15.63
N ILE A 415 31.92 1.01 15.00
CA ILE A 415 31.96 2.47 14.93
C ILE A 415 30.65 3.00 15.49
N THR A 416 30.74 3.92 16.47
CA THR A 416 29.60 4.64 17.00
C THR A 416 29.84 6.14 16.83
N ILE A 417 28.91 6.82 16.15
CA ILE A 417 28.91 8.26 15.93
C ILE A 417 27.70 8.83 16.65
N ASN A 418 27.92 9.63 17.67
CA ASN A 418 26.91 10.37 18.38
C ASN A 418 26.95 11.83 17.94
N ARG A 419 26.00 12.22 17.10
CA ARG A 419 25.96 13.59 16.58
C ARG A 419 25.51 14.59 17.64
N GLY A 420 24.56 14.22 18.50
CA GLY A 420 24.08 15.07 19.58
C GLY A 420 25.18 15.43 20.59
N GLU A 421 26.10 14.53 20.84
CA GLU A 421 27.25 14.74 21.71
C GLU A 421 28.54 15.11 20.96
N SER A 422 28.49 15.14 19.65
CA SER A 422 29.63 15.45 18.79
C SER A 422 30.85 14.54 19.04
N ASN A 423 30.61 13.24 19.20
CA ASN A 423 31.69 12.28 19.45
C ASN A 423 31.65 11.07 18.52
N ILE A 424 32.83 10.48 18.29
CA ILE A 424 33.03 9.24 17.54
C ILE A 424 33.78 8.27 18.42
N LEU A 425 33.27 7.05 18.54
CA LEU A 425 33.89 5.96 19.27
C LEU A 425 34.15 4.78 18.31
N LEU A 426 35.37 4.32 18.29
CA LEU A 426 35.87 3.18 17.52
C LEU A 426 36.30 2.08 18.48
N GLU A 427 35.85 0.87 18.28
CA GLU A 427 36.16 -0.27 19.14
C GLU A 427 36.58 -1.50 18.32
N GLY A 428 37.60 -2.22 18.79
CA GLY A 428 38.11 -3.44 18.20
C GLY A 428 39.03 -3.18 16.99
N GLN A 429 40.34 -3.16 17.22
CA GLN A 429 41.37 -2.90 16.19
C GLN A 429 41.08 -1.63 15.38
N ALA A 430 40.87 -0.55 16.10
CA ALA A 430 40.50 0.73 15.52
C ALA A 430 41.67 1.39 14.81
N LYS A 431 41.44 1.95 13.63
CA LYS A 431 42.40 2.73 12.85
C LYS A 431 41.75 4.04 12.43
N ALA A 432 42.47 5.15 12.61
CA ALA A 432 42.00 6.46 12.19
C ALA A 432 43.11 7.25 11.52
N SER A 433 42.84 7.92 10.41
CA SER A 433 43.71 8.90 9.81
C SER A 433 43.44 10.29 10.41
N ILE A 434 44.44 10.92 10.99
CA ILE A 434 44.34 12.19 11.70
C ILE A 434 45.17 13.23 10.98
N TYR A 435 44.57 14.37 10.67
CA TYR A 435 45.29 15.53 10.12
C TYR A 435 45.69 16.44 11.26
N LEU A 436 46.96 16.51 11.55
CA LEU A 436 47.52 17.43 12.53
C LEU A 436 48.09 18.64 11.77
N ALA A 437 47.38 19.77 11.83
CA ALA A 437 47.93 21.02 11.27
C ALA A 437 49.18 21.43 12.04
N SER A 438 50.25 21.70 11.32
CA SER A 438 51.57 22.03 11.91
C SER A 438 51.58 23.40 12.60
N ASN A 439 50.72 24.35 12.25
CA ASN A 439 50.58 25.66 12.92
C ASN A 439 49.24 26.34 12.56
N PRO A 440 48.44 26.81 13.53
CA PRO A 440 47.21 27.56 13.25
C PRO A 440 47.43 29.01 12.74
N GLY A 441 48.66 29.49 12.74
CA GLY A 441 49.02 30.79 12.20
C GLY A 441 49.37 30.80 10.70
N GLU A 442 49.55 29.64 10.10
CA GLU A 442 49.96 29.46 8.69
C GLU A 442 48.82 28.96 7.79
N MET A 443 47.54 29.05 8.22
CA MET A 443 46.39 28.81 7.36
C MET A 443 46.16 29.91 6.29
N GLY A 444 47.17 30.69 6.01
CA GLY A 444 47.25 31.55 4.84
C GLY A 444 48.11 30.89 3.79
N GLU A 445 47.47 30.41 2.70
CA GLU A 445 48.08 30.11 1.40
C GLU A 445 49.38 29.24 1.45
N GLN A 446 49.23 27.97 1.05
CA GLN A 446 50.32 27.05 0.70
C GLN A 446 51.02 26.25 1.82
N SER A 447 50.29 25.40 2.54
CA SER A 447 50.90 24.14 2.97
C SER A 447 50.55 23.07 1.93
N GLU A 448 51.43 22.82 0.98
CA GLU A 448 51.22 21.90 -0.13
C GLU A 448 51.04 20.42 0.28
N ASN A 449 51.25 20.03 1.54
CA ASN A 449 51.02 18.67 2.03
C ASN A 449 50.71 18.65 3.54
N PRO A 450 49.46 18.46 3.95
CA PRO A 450 49.14 18.23 5.36
C PRO A 450 49.82 16.93 5.85
N LEU A 451 50.38 16.99 7.06
CA LEU A 451 50.95 15.80 7.70
C LEU A 451 49.83 14.84 8.12
N ILE A 452 49.76 13.69 7.48
CA ILE A 452 48.81 12.65 7.78
C ILE A 452 49.44 11.70 8.82
N TRP A 453 48.68 11.50 9.89
CA TRP A 453 49.02 10.54 10.93
C TRP A 453 48.00 9.42 10.98
N THR A 454 48.43 8.18 11.03
CA THR A 454 47.59 7.03 11.27
C THR A 454 47.69 6.61 12.74
N LEU A 455 46.56 6.53 13.41
CA LEU A 455 46.45 6.05 14.79
C LEU A 455 45.81 4.65 14.78
N ASP A 456 46.54 3.64 15.23
CA ASP A 456 46.08 2.30 15.49
C ASP A 456 45.95 2.06 17.00
N ALA A 457 44.80 1.55 17.48
CA ALA A 457 44.58 1.25 18.90
C ALA A 457 43.44 0.21 19.05
N GLN A 458 43.26 -0.37 20.23
CA GLN A 458 42.10 -1.20 20.52
C GLN A 458 40.83 -0.37 20.60
N ARG A 459 40.95 0.89 21.09
CA ARG A 459 39.83 1.83 21.19
C ARG A 459 40.32 3.23 20.88
N ILE A 460 39.56 3.95 20.06
CA ILE A 460 39.78 5.37 19.75
C ILE A 460 38.48 6.12 20.06
N GLN A 461 38.58 7.20 20.81
CA GLN A 461 37.48 8.12 21.07
C GLN A 461 37.90 9.53 20.60
N SER A 462 37.01 10.18 19.86
CA SER A 462 37.28 11.50 19.27
C SER A 462 36.12 12.44 19.60
N GLU A 463 36.43 13.66 19.99
CA GLU A 463 35.47 14.77 19.97
C GLU A 463 35.64 15.53 18.66
N VAL A 464 34.56 15.72 17.93
CA VAL A 464 34.55 16.29 16.59
C VAL A 464 33.52 17.40 16.49
N ASP A 465 33.67 18.31 15.55
CA ASP A 465 32.63 19.25 15.16
C ASP A 465 31.99 18.75 13.86
N LEU A 466 30.91 18.01 13.98
CA LEU A 466 30.22 17.37 12.86
C LEU A 466 29.40 18.37 12.01
N GLU A 467 29.14 19.57 12.52
CA GLU A 467 28.41 20.64 11.81
C GLU A 467 29.33 21.48 10.94
N SER A 468 30.64 21.45 11.24
CA SER A 468 31.63 22.20 10.42
C SER A 468 31.90 21.48 9.11
N THR A 469 32.02 22.24 8.02
CA THR A 469 32.50 21.76 6.73
C THR A 469 33.84 22.41 6.40
N PRO A 470 34.93 21.68 6.38
CA PRO A 470 35.10 20.25 6.72
C PRO A 470 34.95 19.96 8.23
N ILE A 471 34.65 18.69 8.56
CA ILE A 471 34.54 18.23 9.94
C ILE A 471 35.85 18.50 10.68
N ARG A 472 35.78 19.13 11.85
CA ARG A 472 36.94 19.49 12.64
C ARG A 472 37.11 18.58 13.85
N LEU A 473 38.32 18.02 13.99
CA LEU A 473 38.70 17.21 15.12
C LEU A 473 39.09 18.13 16.30
N LYS A 474 38.42 17.99 17.45
CA LYS A 474 38.71 18.76 18.67
C LYS A 474 39.65 18.03 19.61
N SER A 475 39.43 16.74 19.80
CA SER A 475 40.30 15.89 20.61
C SER A 475 40.29 14.45 20.17
N VAL A 476 41.36 13.70 20.45
CA VAL A 476 41.45 12.25 20.20
C VAL A 476 42.13 11.58 21.38
N GLU A 477 41.56 10.47 21.83
CA GLU A 477 42.15 9.57 22.80
C GLU A 477 42.18 8.14 22.21
N GLY A 478 43.35 7.53 22.18
CA GLY A 478 43.60 6.14 21.80
C GLY A 478 44.05 5.31 22.98
N LYS A 479 43.49 4.12 23.18
CA LYS A 479 43.83 3.20 24.30
C LYS A 479 44.08 1.79 23.80
N GLY A 480 45.06 1.11 24.45
CA GLY A 480 45.36 -0.31 24.25
C GLY A 480 46.21 -0.59 23.03
N GLY A 481 47.52 -0.73 23.21
CA GLY A 481 48.46 -1.04 22.14
C GLY A 481 48.52 0.02 21.05
N VAL A 482 48.67 1.28 21.45
CA VAL A 482 48.62 2.41 20.54
C VAL A 482 49.86 2.47 19.66
N VAL A 483 49.66 2.59 18.36
CA VAL A 483 50.72 2.89 17.37
C VAL A 483 50.30 4.16 16.61
N LEU A 484 51.15 5.17 16.64
CA LEU A 484 50.95 6.40 15.86
C LEU A 484 52.05 6.43 14.79
N LEU A 485 51.64 6.45 13.55
CA LEU A 485 52.51 6.41 12.38
C LEU A 485 52.29 7.65 11.51
N GLN A 486 53.39 8.34 11.15
CA GLN A 486 53.32 9.38 10.13
C GLN A 486 53.36 8.75 8.74
N GLU A 487 52.40 9.07 7.88
CA GLU A 487 52.26 8.40 6.56
C GLU A 487 53.49 8.58 5.63
N GLN A 488 54.24 9.64 5.82
CA GLN A 488 55.49 9.83 5.09
C GLN A 488 56.63 8.92 5.62
N GLY A 489 56.27 7.98 6.55
CA GLY A 489 57.10 6.82 6.89
C GLY A 489 58.31 7.08 7.76
N GLN A 490 58.43 8.25 8.38
CA GLN A 490 59.66 8.61 9.10
C GLN A 490 59.54 8.56 10.62
N LEU A 491 58.33 8.56 11.19
CA LEU A 491 58.14 8.58 12.63
C LEU A 491 57.05 7.57 13.06
N GLU A 492 57.42 6.70 13.98
CA GLU A 492 56.54 5.75 14.64
C GLU A 492 56.65 5.90 16.15
N PHE A 493 55.51 6.04 16.81
CA PHE A 493 55.40 6.08 18.26
C PHE A 493 54.52 4.93 18.77
N ARG A 494 54.96 4.26 19.83
CA ARG A 494 54.23 3.15 20.47
C ARG A 494 54.01 3.43 21.93
N GLY A 495 52.80 3.13 22.43
CA GLY A 495 52.39 3.31 23.83
C GLY A 495 51.12 2.60 24.20
N GLN A 496 50.62 2.85 25.40
CA GLN A 496 49.35 2.31 25.88
C GLN A 496 48.22 3.32 25.80
N LEU A 497 48.57 4.61 25.87
CA LEU A 497 47.59 5.70 25.81
C LEU A 497 48.16 6.83 24.95
N PHE A 498 47.34 7.29 24.01
CA PHE A 498 47.60 8.48 23.20
C PHE A 498 46.49 9.51 23.51
N ARG A 499 46.86 10.77 23.63
CA ARG A 499 45.94 11.90 23.72
C ARG A 499 46.44 13.07 22.91
N TRP A 500 45.54 13.69 22.15
CA TRP A 500 45.75 14.92 21.45
C TRP A 500 44.59 15.89 21.71
N ASP A 501 44.90 17.15 21.96
CA ASP A 501 43.92 18.19 22.19
C ASP A 501 44.27 19.41 21.32
N GLN A 502 43.33 19.79 20.46
CA GLN A 502 43.50 20.90 19.51
C GLN A 502 43.66 22.25 20.22
N LYS A 503 42.91 22.52 21.29
CA LYS A 503 42.99 23.81 22.01
C LYS A 503 44.33 23.98 22.69
N GLN A 504 44.87 22.90 23.23
CA GLN A 504 46.17 22.91 23.90
C GLN A 504 47.33 22.66 22.95
N GLN A 505 47.06 22.26 21.71
CA GLN A 505 48.05 21.79 20.75
C GLN A 505 49.07 20.79 21.35
N ARG A 506 48.55 19.95 22.22
CA ARG A 506 49.37 19.03 23.02
C ARG A 506 49.08 17.59 22.64
N LEU A 507 50.18 16.90 22.30
CA LEU A 507 50.20 15.47 22.14
C LEU A 507 50.85 14.83 23.35
N THR A 508 50.24 13.79 23.91
CA THR A 508 50.78 13.02 25.04
C THR A 508 50.69 11.54 24.68
N LEU A 509 51.78 10.84 24.82
CA LEU A 509 51.86 9.37 24.68
C LEU A 509 52.43 8.81 25.98
N THR A 510 51.78 7.81 26.55
CA THR A 510 52.25 7.12 27.76
C THR A 510 52.40 5.63 27.51
N SER A 511 53.47 5.06 28.07
CA SER A 511 53.76 3.61 28.02
C SER A 511 52.96 2.82 29.04
#